data_16beca109a6537a2cfa52aacea38b76e
#
_entry.id   16beca109a6537a2cfa52aacea38b76e
#
_cell.length_a   1.000
_cell.length_b   1.000
_cell.length_c   1.000
_cell.angle_alpha   90.00
_cell.angle_beta   90.00
_cell.angle_gamma   90.00
#
_symmetry.space_group_name_H-M   'P 1'
#
loop_
_entity.id
_entity.type
_entity.pdbx_description
1 polymer ?
#
loop_
_entity_poly.entity_id
_entity_poly.type
_entity_poly.pdbx_seq_one_letter_code
_entity_poly.pdbx_strand_id
1 'polypeptide(L)'
;MAIAYGMLSCHIQDDKVYDPQPHKDEKYRHRNRRSTIEPLLQIYDALFSHYGDLHWWPGENPYEIMVGAILTQNTAWTNVEKAIARLAEDLTPQRIAAMPVETLEERIRPAGFFRQKARYLKAMTAWYARYNYDAEAVRRVPLDALRPEILSVKGIGKETADSILLYAFGLPSFVVDAYTMRHFARYPLKAGRTYAAVQAYCEARLPESAEIYNHFHALIVINGKEHCKKRPICAGCPLEGGCEKRIEE
;
A
#
# COMPACT_ATOMS: atom_id res chain seq x y z
N MET A 1 -29.63 1.67 6.41
CA MET A 1 -28.76 1.01 7.42
C MET A 1 -27.34 1.31 7.03
N ALA A 2 -26.73 2.27 7.70
CA ALA A 2 -25.35 2.70 7.45
C ALA A 2 -24.41 1.63 8.04
N ILE A 3 -23.60 0.99 7.19
CA ILE A 3 -22.53 0.10 7.63
C ILE A 3 -21.38 1.01 8.05
N ALA A 4 -21.15 1.05 9.36
CA ALA A 4 -20.15 1.85 10.00
C ALA A 4 -18.76 1.59 9.38
N TYR A 5 -18.19 2.62 8.80
CA TYR A 5 -16.76 2.75 8.56
C TYR A 5 -16.09 2.82 9.92
N GLY A 6 -15.31 1.79 10.27
CA GLY A 6 -14.34 1.88 11.34
C GLY A 6 -13.20 2.79 10.87
N MET A 7 -13.46 4.08 10.78
CA MET A 7 -12.43 5.11 10.75
C MET A 7 -12.00 5.32 12.18
N LEU A 8 -10.71 5.18 12.44
CA LEU A 8 -10.07 5.69 13.63
C LEU A 8 -10.53 7.14 13.84
N SER A 9 -11.28 7.38 14.90
CA SER A 9 -11.47 8.72 15.43
C SER A 9 -10.15 9.18 16.05
N CYS A 10 -9.27 9.71 15.22
CA CYS A 10 -8.23 10.60 15.72
C CYS A 10 -8.93 11.87 16.15
N HIS A 11 -8.93 12.17 17.45
CA HIS A 11 -9.39 13.44 17.98
C HIS A 11 -8.43 14.53 17.50
N ILE A 12 -8.77 15.14 16.37
CA ILE A 12 -8.21 16.43 15.98
C ILE A 12 -9.18 17.49 16.50
N GLN A 13 -8.89 18.03 17.68
CA GLN A 13 -9.28 19.39 17.99
C GLN A 13 -8.29 20.28 17.24
N ASP A 14 -8.77 20.89 16.17
CA ASP A 14 -8.53 22.28 15.84
C ASP A 14 -9.28 22.62 14.53
N ASP A 15 -10.25 23.55 14.67
CA ASP A 15 -10.97 24.21 13.59
C ASP A 15 -9.98 24.99 12.69
N LYS A 16 -9.45 24.35 11.68
CA LYS A 16 -8.91 25.02 10.48
C LYS A 16 -9.72 24.57 9.29
N VAL A 17 -10.57 25.49 8.84
CA VAL A 17 -11.20 25.44 7.52
C VAL A 17 -10.09 25.15 6.49
N TYR A 18 -10.12 23.97 5.89
CA TYR A 18 -9.23 23.59 4.81
C TYR A 18 -9.62 24.40 3.58
N ASP A 19 -8.80 25.38 3.24
CA ASP A 19 -8.82 26.07 1.96
C ASP A 19 -8.02 25.19 0.96
N PRO A 20 -8.65 24.61 -0.06
CA PRO A 20 -7.94 23.80 -1.05
C PRO A 20 -7.10 24.73 -1.91
N GLN A 21 -5.88 25.04 -1.46
CA GLN A 21 -4.89 25.66 -2.31
C GLN A 21 -4.59 24.69 -3.45
N PRO A 22 -4.67 25.10 -4.71
CA PRO A 22 -4.30 24.25 -5.84
C PRO A 22 -2.82 23.88 -5.66
N HIS A 23 -2.55 22.56 -5.65
CA HIS A 23 -1.21 22.01 -5.57
C HIS A 23 -0.25 22.78 -6.50
N LYS A 24 0.90 23.20 -5.96
CA LYS A 24 1.97 23.93 -6.66
C LYS A 24 2.68 23.13 -7.76
N ASP A 25 2.13 22.02 -8.19
CA ASP A 25 2.62 21.24 -9.33
C ASP A 25 2.09 21.74 -10.67
N GLU A 26 2.13 23.07 -10.88
CA GLU A 26 1.96 23.68 -12.21
C GLU A 26 2.93 23.10 -13.27
N LYS A 27 4.04 22.50 -12.86
CA LYS A 27 4.97 21.80 -13.75
C LYS A 27 4.35 20.62 -14.52
N TYR A 28 3.30 20.00 -13.97
CA TYR A 28 2.61 18.87 -14.61
C TYR A 28 1.59 19.31 -15.66
N ARG A 29 0.90 20.44 -15.46
CA ARG A 29 -0.13 20.95 -16.39
C ARG A 29 0.41 21.53 -17.70
N HIS A 30 1.66 21.92 -17.79
CA HIS A 30 2.19 22.66 -18.96
C HIS A 30 2.97 21.84 -19.98
N ARG A 31 3.20 20.52 -19.78
CA ARG A 31 4.00 19.72 -20.71
C ARG A 31 3.22 18.99 -21.81
N ASN A 32 1.90 19.01 -21.82
CA ASN A 32 1.10 18.21 -22.79
C ASN A 32 -0.06 18.97 -23.44
N ARG A 33 0.25 20.03 -24.15
CA ARG A 33 -0.70 20.56 -25.15
C ARG A 33 -0.46 19.88 -26.50
N ARG A 34 -0.75 18.58 -26.66
CA ARG A 34 -0.99 17.83 -27.92
C ARG A 34 -0.46 16.37 -27.89
N SER A 35 -0.54 15.69 -26.76
CA SER A 35 -0.51 14.23 -26.78
C SER A 35 -1.72 13.70 -26.02
N THR A 36 -2.30 12.61 -26.49
CA THR A 36 -3.33 11.87 -25.74
C THR A 36 -2.79 11.62 -24.33
N ILE A 37 -3.49 12.14 -23.31
CA ILE A 37 -3.10 11.93 -21.90
C ILE A 37 -2.92 10.43 -21.69
N GLU A 38 -1.81 10.04 -21.09
CA GLU A 38 -1.54 8.62 -20.78
C GLU A 38 -2.75 8.01 -20.03
N PRO A 39 -3.33 6.91 -20.50
CA PRO A 39 -4.53 6.32 -19.88
C PRO A 39 -4.39 6.05 -18.38
N LEU A 40 -3.18 5.75 -17.92
CA LEU A 40 -2.91 5.51 -16.50
C LEU A 40 -3.07 6.77 -15.66
N LEU A 41 -2.64 7.92 -16.17
CA LEU A 41 -2.83 9.22 -15.52
C LEU A 41 -4.30 9.64 -15.51
N GLN A 42 -5.07 9.30 -16.56
CA GLN A 42 -6.52 9.53 -16.56
C GLN A 42 -7.22 8.76 -15.44
N ILE A 43 -6.79 7.50 -15.20
CA ILE A 43 -7.32 6.71 -14.07
C ILE A 43 -6.96 7.37 -12.75
N TYR A 44 -5.70 7.77 -12.58
CA TYR A 44 -5.24 8.46 -11.38
C TYR A 44 -6.06 9.73 -11.12
N ASP A 45 -6.20 10.60 -12.12
CA ASP A 45 -6.91 11.87 -12.01
C ASP A 45 -8.40 11.67 -11.68
N ALA A 46 -9.06 10.69 -12.31
CA ALA A 46 -10.45 10.36 -12.06
C ALA A 46 -10.66 9.85 -10.62
N LEU A 47 -9.80 8.96 -10.15
CA LEU A 47 -9.84 8.44 -8.79
C LEU A 47 -9.52 9.54 -7.76
N PHE A 48 -8.46 10.32 -8.01
CA PHE A 48 -8.07 11.38 -7.10
C PHE A 48 -9.12 12.49 -7.00
N SER A 49 -9.77 12.85 -8.12
CA SER A 49 -10.88 13.82 -8.13
C SER A 49 -12.08 13.34 -7.33
N HIS A 50 -12.29 12.03 -7.21
CA HIS A 50 -13.43 11.45 -6.51
C HIS A 50 -13.15 11.23 -5.01
N TYR A 51 -11.96 10.70 -4.67
CA TYR A 51 -11.61 10.28 -3.31
C TYR A 51 -10.73 11.27 -2.55
N GLY A 52 -10.01 12.15 -3.26
CA GLY A 52 -9.02 13.04 -2.66
C GLY A 52 -7.79 12.32 -2.14
N ASP A 53 -7.05 12.99 -1.25
CA ASP A 53 -5.92 12.39 -0.54
C ASP A 53 -6.43 11.51 0.61
N LEU A 54 -6.02 10.26 0.59
CA LEU A 54 -6.44 9.24 1.56
C LEU A 54 -5.50 9.12 2.76
N HIS A 55 -4.39 9.87 2.79
CA HIS A 55 -3.36 9.78 3.84
C HIS A 55 -2.98 8.33 4.16
N TRP A 56 -2.71 7.57 3.12
CA TRP A 56 -2.37 6.16 3.16
C TRP A 56 -0.87 5.99 3.40
N TRP A 57 -0.41 5.14 4.20
CA TRP A 57 -0.73 3.95 4.97
C TRP A 57 -0.84 4.32 6.46
N PRO A 58 -1.76 3.73 7.25
CA PRO A 58 -1.85 3.99 8.68
C PRO A 58 -0.73 3.26 9.43
N GLY A 59 0.24 3.98 9.92
CA GLY A 59 1.35 3.49 10.74
C GLY A 59 2.17 4.66 11.25
N GLU A 60 2.54 4.64 12.53
CA GLU A 60 3.23 5.74 13.19
C GLU A 60 4.72 5.79 12.85
N ASN A 61 5.30 4.66 12.47
CA ASN A 61 6.73 4.55 12.20
C ASN A 61 7.04 3.42 11.19
N PRO A 62 8.24 3.43 10.58
CA PRO A 62 8.63 2.44 9.57
C PRO A 62 8.50 0.98 10.03
N TYR A 63 8.83 0.69 11.30
CA TYR A 63 8.77 -0.69 11.79
C TYR A 63 7.32 -1.20 11.93
N GLU A 64 6.42 -0.37 12.42
CA GLU A 64 4.99 -0.68 12.48
C GLU A 64 4.42 -0.95 11.09
N ILE A 65 4.82 -0.15 10.09
CA ILE A 65 4.43 -0.36 8.69
C ILE A 65 4.94 -1.71 8.18
N MET A 66 6.20 -2.07 8.46
CA MET A 66 6.77 -3.38 8.11
C MET A 66 5.99 -4.53 8.74
N VAL A 67 5.65 -4.40 10.03
CA VAL A 67 4.82 -5.38 10.75
C VAL A 67 3.42 -5.48 10.13
N GLY A 68 2.78 -4.36 9.87
CA GLY A 68 1.48 -4.28 9.21
C GLY A 68 1.47 -4.97 7.84
N ALA A 69 2.50 -4.74 7.02
CA ALA A 69 2.65 -5.36 5.70
C ALA A 69 2.76 -6.90 5.78
N ILE A 70 3.39 -7.44 6.82
CA ILE A 70 3.44 -8.88 7.04
C ILE A 70 2.12 -9.42 7.60
N LEU A 71 1.53 -8.71 8.57
CA LEU A 71 0.30 -9.14 9.20
C LEU A 71 -0.92 -9.08 8.28
N THR A 72 -0.91 -8.22 7.24
CA THR A 72 -2.02 -8.11 6.29
C THR A 72 -2.05 -9.23 5.24
N GLN A 73 -1.02 -10.05 5.14
CA GLN A 73 -1.00 -11.20 4.23
C GLN A 73 -2.21 -12.11 4.45
N ASN A 74 -3.11 -12.21 3.46
CA ASN A 74 -4.35 -13.00 3.51
C ASN A 74 -5.22 -12.69 4.76
N THR A 75 -5.27 -11.45 5.19
CA THR A 75 -5.97 -11.05 6.42
C THR A 75 -6.64 -9.70 6.22
N ALA A 76 -7.84 -9.53 6.77
CA ALA A 76 -8.53 -8.24 6.79
C ALA A 76 -7.82 -7.25 7.72
N TRP A 77 -7.74 -5.98 7.31
CA TRP A 77 -7.04 -4.94 8.06
C TRP A 77 -7.52 -4.80 9.52
N THR A 78 -8.82 -4.94 9.77
CA THR A 78 -9.39 -4.93 11.14
C THR A 78 -8.80 -5.99 12.07
N ASN A 79 -8.31 -7.10 11.55
CA ASN A 79 -7.61 -8.12 12.32
C ASN A 79 -6.14 -7.77 12.54
N VAL A 80 -5.54 -7.06 11.59
CA VAL A 80 -4.17 -6.50 11.73
C VAL A 80 -4.16 -5.47 12.86
N GLU A 81 -5.13 -4.54 12.88
CA GLU A 81 -5.29 -3.55 13.94
C GLU A 81 -5.39 -4.20 15.33
N LYS A 82 -6.19 -5.27 15.46
CA LYS A 82 -6.28 -6.02 16.72
C LYS A 82 -4.95 -6.65 17.14
N ALA A 83 -4.16 -7.13 16.19
CA ALA A 83 -2.86 -7.72 16.47
C ALA A 83 -1.84 -6.64 16.86
N ILE A 84 -1.82 -5.51 16.16
CA ILE A 84 -0.98 -4.35 16.49
C ILE A 84 -1.32 -3.83 17.88
N ALA A 85 -2.61 -3.64 18.20
CA ALA A 85 -3.06 -3.22 19.52
C ALA A 85 -2.63 -4.18 20.65
N ARG A 86 -2.55 -5.49 20.39
CA ARG A 86 -2.05 -6.46 21.37
C ARG A 86 -0.52 -6.43 21.55
N LEU A 87 0.21 -5.99 20.53
CA LEU A 87 1.64 -5.75 20.64
C LEU A 87 1.91 -4.47 21.43
N ALA A 88 1.09 -3.42 21.22
CA ALA A 88 1.17 -2.15 21.92
C ALA A 88 2.61 -1.63 22.06
N GLU A 89 3.06 -1.34 23.27
CA GLU A 89 4.42 -0.86 23.56
C GLU A 89 5.54 -1.87 23.25
N ASP A 90 5.20 -3.15 23.01
CA ASP A 90 6.16 -4.16 22.56
C ASP A 90 6.42 -4.10 21.05
N LEU A 91 5.72 -3.23 20.31
CA LEU A 91 5.88 -3.05 18.87
C LEU A 91 7.13 -2.23 18.54
N THR A 92 8.27 -2.69 18.98
CA THR A 92 9.58 -2.15 18.62
C THR A 92 10.48 -3.27 18.10
N PRO A 93 11.43 -2.98 17.20
CA PRO A 93 12.26 -4.03 16.62
C PRO A 93 13.09 -4.76 17.69
N GLN A 94 13.58 -4.05 18.72
CA GLN A 94 14.34 -4.65 19.80
C GLN A 94 13.50 -5.61 20.65
N ARG A 95 12.28 -5.18 21.03
CA ARG A 95 11.36 -6.02 21.82
C ARG A 95 10.88 -7.22 21.02
N ILE A 96 10.50 -7.05 19.77
CA ILE A 96 10.12 -8.17 18.89
C ILE A 96 11.31 -9.12 18.67
N ALA A 97 12.54 -8.62 18.51
CA ALA A 97 13.73 -9.48 18.40
C ALA A 97 13.94 -10.35 19.65
N ALA A 98 13.78 -9.78 20.85
CA ALA A 98 13.96 -10.46 22.13
C ALA A 98 12.78 -11.37 22.54
N MET A 99 11.55 -11.06 22.06
CA MET A 99 10.33 -11.77 22.47
C MET A 99 10.38 -13.25 22.10
N PRO A 100 10.03 -14.20 23.00
CA PRO A 100 9.84 -15.61 22.63
C PRO A 100 8.84 -15.75 21.48
N VAL A 101 9.09 -16.71 20.57
CA VAL A 101 8.24 -16.86 19.38
C VAL A 101 6.81 -17.23 19.76
N GLU A 102 6.61 -18.05 20.80
CA GLU A 102 5.31 -18.46 21.32
C GLU A 102 4.51 -17.27 21.86
N THR A 103 5.18 -16.33 22.53
CA THR A 103 4.57 -15.07 22.99
C THR A 103 4.14 -14.21 21.82
N LEU A 104 5.00 -14.07 20.81
CA LEU A 104 4.67 -13.32 19.59
C LEU A 104 3.48 -13.95 18.85
N GLU A 105 3.45 -15.28 18.72
CA GLU A 105 2.34 -16.02 18.12
C GLU A 105 1.01 -15.71 18.82
N GLU A 106 1.00 -15.67 20.14
CA GLU A 106 -0.21 -15.37 20.91
C GLU A 106 -0.67 -13.91 20.72
N ARG A 107 0.26 -12.96 20.73
CA ARG A 107 -0.04 -11.55 20.52
C ARG A 107 -0.64 -11.28 19.14
N ILE A 108 -0.09 -11.89 18.10
CA ILE A 108 -0.55 -11.66 16.71
C ILE A 108 -1.64 -12.66 16.26
N ARG A 109 -2.18 -13.49 17.14
CA ARG A 109 -3.22 -14.48 16.83
C ARG A 109 -4.42 -13.91 16.03
N PRO A 110 -4.91 -12.68 16.29
CA PRO A 110 -6.00 -12.11 15.50
C PRO A 110 -5.71 -12.01 14.01
N ALA A 111 -4.46 -11.82 13.61
CA ALA A 111 -4.07 -11.70 12.20
C ALA A 111 -4.17 -13.01 11.40
N GLY A 112 -4.46 -14.16 12.03
CA GLY A 112 -4.49 -15.48 11.39
C GLY A 112 -3.09 -15.93 10.92
N PHE A 113 -2.93 -17.19 10.60
CA PHE A 113 -1.63 -17.78 10.21
C PHE A 113 -0.48 -17.36 11.13
N PHE A 114 -0.80 -17.12 12.41
CA PHE A 114 0.05 -16.44 13.38
C PHE A 114 1.39 -17.14 13.61
N ARG A 115 1.45 -18.48 13.59
CA ARG A 115 2.70 -19.24 13.72
C ARG A 115 3.67 -18.94 12.57
N GLN A 116 3.15 -18.85 11.36
CA GLN A 116 3.94 -18.55 10.18
C GLN A 116 4.35 -17.07 10.17
N LYS A 117 3.41 -16.16 10.46
CA LYS A 117 3.65 -14.72 10.52
C LYS A 117 4.64 -14.34 11.62
N ALA A 118 4.60 -15.00 12.79
CA ALA A 118 5.60 -14.78 13.84
C ALA A 118 7.02 -15.06 13.35
N ARG A 119 7.22 -16.14 12.60
CA ARG A 119 8.52 -16.48 11.99
C ARG A 119 8.92 -15.45 10.93
N TYR A 120 7.98 -14.93 10.16
CA TYR A 120 8.24 -13.89 9.15
C TYR A 120 8.62 -12.56 9.81
N LEU A 121 7.91 -12.17 10.87
CA LEU A 121 8.25 -11.00 11.67
C LEU A 121 9.66 -11.10 12.26
N LYS A 122 10.01 -12.26 12.84
CA LYS A 122 11.37 -12.50 13.35
C LYS A 122 12.43 -12.37 12.26
N ALA A 123 12.18 -12.97 11.08
CA ALA A 123 13.12 -12.91 9.96
C ALA A 123 13.28 -11.46 9.45
N MET A 124 12.18 -10.71 9.33
CA MET A 124 12.22 -9.30 8.93
C MET A 124 12.91 -8.43 9.97
N THR A 125 12.66 -8.67 11.26
CA THR A 125 13.33 -7.95 12.34
C THR A 125 14.84 -8.22 12.35
N ALA A 126 15.26 -9.47 12.11
CA ALA A 126 16.67 -9.83 11.99
C ALA A 126 17.32 -9.18 10.76
N TRP A 127 16.60 -9.05 9.64
CA TRP A 127 17.07 -8.29 8.50
C TRP A 127 17.27 -6.81 8.86
N TYR A 128 16.29 -6.20 9.52
CA TYR A 128 16.35 -4.78 9.89
C TYR A 128 17.45 -4.49 10.92
N ALA A 129 17.80 -5.47 11.77
CA ALA A 129 18.93 -5.38 12.70
C ALA A 129 20.28 -5.14 11.99
N ARG A 130 20.44 -5.59 10.74
CA ARG A 130 21.63 -5.35 9.92
C ARG A 130 21.88 -3.87 9.64
N TYR A 131 20.82 -3.08 9.72
CA TYR A 131 20.79 -1.63 9.58
C TYR A 131 20.71 -0.91 10.93
N ASN A 132 20.98 -1.59 12.05
CA ASN A 132 20.82 -1.06 13.41
C ASN A 132 19.43 -0.50 13.69
N TYR A 133 18.41 -1.01 13.01
CA TYR A 133 17.02 -0.52 13.08
C TYR A 133 16.87 0.95 12.67
N ASP A 134 17.76 1.44 11.83
CA ASP A 134 17.77 2.80 11.31
C ASP A 134 17.17 2.83 9.89
N ALA A 135 16.02 3.49 9.75
CA ALA A 135 15.33 3.64 8.47
C ALA A 135 16.16 4.47 7.47
N GLU A 136 16.94 5.45 7.95
CA GLU A 136 17.78 6.27 7.08
C GLU A 136 18.94 5.44 6.54
N ALA A 137 19.47 4.49 7.32
CA ALA A 137 20.49 3.56 6.83
C ALA A 137 19.93 2.68 5.69
N VAL A 138 18.67 2.23 5.81
CA VAL A 138 17.99 1.46 4.75
C VAL A 138 17.78 2.31 3.50
N ARG A 139 17.31 3.55 3.65
CA ARG A 139 17.04 4.48 2.52
C ARG A 139 18.27 4.82 1.70
N ARG A 140 19.47 4.73 2.29
CA ARG A 140 20.73 4.97 1.58
C ARG A 140 21.15 3.83 0.65
N VAL A 141 20.54 2.66 0.77
CA VAL A 141 20.81 1.53 -0.12
C VAL A 141 20.06 1.75 -1.45
N PRO A 142 20.72 1.64 -2.61
CA PRO A 142 20.04 1.73 -3.90
C PRO A 142 18.90 0.72 -4.02
N LEU A 143 17.77 1.15 -4.61
CA LEU A 143 16.54 0.36 -4.68
C LEU A 143 16.73 -0.99 -5.40
N ASP A 144 17.54 -1.01 -6.44
CA ASP A 144 17.89 -2.21 -7.23
C ASP A 144 18.67 -3.25 -6.43
N ALA A 145 19.43 -2.85 -5.40
CA ALA A 145 20.10 -3.73 -4.46
C ALA A 145 19.19 -4.09 -3.27
N LEU A 146 18.43 -3.12 -2.75
CA LEU A 146 17.61 -3.28 -1.55
C LEU A 146 16.41 -4.22 -1.79
N ARG A 147 15.74 -4.08 -2.94
CA ARG A 147 14.56 -4.90 -3.25
C ARG A 147 14.86 -6.40 -3.30
N PRO A 148 15.90 -6.89 -4.00
CA PRO A 148 16.32 -8.29 -3.92
C PRO A 148 16.68 -8.75 -2.52
N GLU A 149 17.31 -7.88 -1.72
CA GLU A 149 17.66 -8.18 -0.34
C GLU A 149 16.41 -8.42 0.54
N ILE A 150 15.39 -7.55 0.45
CA ILE A 150 14.13 -7.72 1.17
C ILE A 150 13.41 -8.99 0.69
N LEU A 151 13.41 -9.25 -0.62
CA LEU A 151 12.80 -10.47 -1.19
C LEU A 151 13.48 -11.76 -0.72
N SER A 152 14.74 -11.71 -0.30
CA SER A 152 15.46 -12.85 0.27
C SER A 152 14.99 -13.21 1.68
N VAL A 153 14.28 -12.30 2.36
CA VAL A 153 13.76 -12.52 3.72
C VAL A 153 12.63 -13.53 3.67
N LYS A 154 12.72 -14.56 4.52
CA LYS A 154 11.74 -15.63 4.56
C LYS A 154 10.30 -15.10 4.78
N GLY A 155 9.43 -15.43 3.87
CA GLY A 155 8.01 -15.06 3.95
C GLY A 155 7.65 -13.71 3.34
N ILE A 156 8.61 -13.03 2.74
CA ILE A 156 8.39 -11.76 2.05
C ILE A 156 8.28 -12.02 0.55
N GLY A 157 7.07 -11.87 0.03
CA GLY A 157 6.79 -11.88 -1.40
C GLY A 157 6.89 -10.49 -2.02
N LYS A 158 6.69 -10.40 -3.34
CA LYS A 158 6.82 -9.14 -4.11
C LYS A 158 5.93 -8.04 -3.56
N GLU A 159 4.65 -8.32 -3.32
CA GLU A 159 3.69 -7.35 -2.78
C GLU A 159 4.12 -6.83 -1.40
N THR A 160 4.55 -7.71 -0.49
CA THR A 160 5.01 -7.31 0.84
C THR A 160 6.32 -6.52 0.76
N ALA A 161 7.26 -6.93 -0.10
CA ALA A 161 8.53 -6.23 -0.30
C ALA A 161 8.30 -4.80 -0.83
N ASP A 162 7.49 -4.67 -1.87
CA ASP A 162 7.19 -3.37 -2.50
C ASP A 162 6.36 -2.48 -1.57
N SER A 163 5.45 -3.05 -0.75
CA SER A 163 4.75 -2.32 0.31
C SER A 163 5.70 -1.79 1.38
N ILE A 164 6.68 -2.58 1.80
CA ILE A 164 7.69 -2.13 2.77
C ILE A 164 8.56 -1.03 2.17
N LEU A 165 9.03 -1.20 0.94
CA LEU A 165 9.83 -0.19 0.25
C LEU A 165 9.08 1.13 0.12
N LEU A 166 7.84 1.07 -0.34
CA LEU A 166 7.03 2.26 -0.58
C LEU A 166 6.59 2.93 0.72
N TYR A 167 5.96 2.19 1.62
CA TYR A 167 5.28 2.79 2.77
C TYR A 167 6.17 2.97 3.99
N ALA A 168 7.10 2.04 4.26
CA ALA A 168 7.99 2.17 5.40
C ALA A 168 9.21 3.05 5.11
N PHE A 169 9.71 3.00 3.88
CA PHE A 169 10.95 3.69 3.53
C PHE A 169 10.77 4.84 2.54
N GLY A 170 9.59 5.05 1.97
CA GLY A 170 9.34 6.12 1.00
C GLY A 170 10.13 5.97 -0.30
N LEU A 171 10.44 4.73 -0.69
CA LEU A 171 11.17 4.42 -1.92
C LEU A 171 10.18 4.11 -3.06
N PRO A 172 10.43 4.58 -4.29
CA PRO A 172 9.49 4.48 -5.40
C PRO A 172 9.45 3.07 -6.00
N SER A 173 8.78 2.13 -5.31
CA SER A 173 8.47 0.79 -5.80
C SER A 173 6.96 0.63 -5.88
N PHE A 174 6.40 0.46 -7.09
CA PHE A 174 4.95 0.41 -7.26
C PHE A 174 4.38 -0.92 -6.75
N VAL A 175 3.40 -0.84 -5.86
CA VAL A 175 2.75 -2.02 -5.27
C VAL A 175 1.65 -2.53 -6.20
N VAL A 176 1.67 -3.83 -6.48
CA VAL A 176 0.65 -4.51 -7.28
C VAL A 176 -0.03 -5.57 -6.41
N ASP A 177 -1.24 -5.31 -5.99
CA ASP A 177 -2.06 -6.23 -5.22
C ASP A 177 -3.21 -6.84 -6.06
N ALA A 178 -4.08 -7.61 -5.40
CA ALA A 178 -5.23 -8.19 -6.06
C ALA A 178 -6.23 -7.14 -6.59
N TYR A 179 -6.30 -5.95 -5.97
CA TYR A 179 -7.14 -4.86 -6.45
C TYR A 179 -6.56 -4.25 -7.73
N THR A 180 -5.26 -3.98 -7.74
CA THR A 180 -4.53 -3.49 -8.92
C THR A 180 -4.67 -4.44 -10.10
N MET A 181 -4.42 -5.74 -9.89
CA MET A 181 -4.57 -6.75 -10.93
C MET A 181 -5.98 -6.77 -11.51
N ARG A 182 -7.00 -6.68 -10.67
CA ARG A 182 -8.39 -6.71 -11.09
C ARG A 182 -8.82 -5.46 -11.83
N HIS A 183 -8.39 -4.27 -11.40
CA HIS A 183 -8.66 -3.02 -12.10
C HIS A 183 -8.06 -3.06 -13.51
N PHE A 184 -6.80 -3.46 -13.62
CA PHE A 184 -6.07 -3.46 -14.89
C PHE A 184 -6.53 -4.57 -15.84
N ALA A 185 -7.10 -5.65 -15.30
CA ALA A 185 -7.75 -6.65 -16.15
C ALA A 185 -9.08 -6.14 -16.76
N ARG A 186 -9.80 -5.25 -16.05
CA ARG A 186 -11.12 -4.74 -16.46
C ARG A 186 -11.07 -3.44 -17.24
N TYR A 187 -10.07 -2.63 -16.99
CA TYR A 187 -9.83 -1.39 -17.73
C TYR A 187 -9.01 -1.69 -19.01
N PRO A 188 -9.17 -0.94 -20.11
CA PRO A 188 -8.50 -1.22 -21.38
C PRO A 188 -7.00 -0.87 -21.36
N LEU A 189 -6.27 -1.38 -20.38
CA LEU A 189 -4.82 -1.23 -20.28
C LEU A 189 -4.10 -2.46 -20.81
N LYS A 190 -2.95 -2.26 -21.47
CA LYS A 190 -2.05 -3.32 -21.91
C LYS A 190 -0.92 -3.56 -20.90
N ALA A 191 -1.28 -3.68 -19.62
CA ALA A 191 -0.30 -3.81 -18.54
C ALA A 191 0.25 -5.24 -18.34
N GLY A 192 -0.27 -6.23 -19.06
CA GLY A 192 0.07 -7.63 -18.83
C GLY A 192 -0.74 -8.27 -17.69
N ARG A 193 -0.39 -9.54 -17.37
CA ARG A 193 -1.15 -10.36 -16.40
C ARG A 193 -0.28 -10.86 -15.25
N THR A 194 0.95 -10.43 -15.15
CA THR A 194 1.86 -10.80 -14.05
C THR A 194 2.17 -9.61 -13.18
N TYR A 195 2.50 -9.87 -11.90
CA TYR A 195 2.96 -8.83 -10.99
C TYR A 195 4.01 -7.92 -11.63
N ALA A 196 5.09 -8.53 -12.12
CA ALA A 196 6.22 -7.79 -12.70
C ALA A 196 5.83 -6.97 -13.94
N ALA A 197 4.95 -7.50 -14.79
CA ALA A 197 4.51 -6.78 -16.00
C ALA A 197 3.66 -5.56 -15.63
N VAL A 198 2.74 -5.68 -14.66
CA VAL A 198 1.90 -4.58 -14.18
C VAL A 198 2.75 -3.53 -13.45
N GLN A 199 3.67 -3.95 -12.58
CA GLN A 199 4.60 -3.06 -11.91
C GLN A 199 5.43 -2.25 -12.91
N ALA A 200 6.10 -2.92 -13.84
CA ALA A 200 6.90 -2.27 -14.89
C ALA A 200 6.05 -1.34 -15.78
N TYR A 201 4.80 -1.70 -16.06
CA TYR A 201 3.87 -0.86 -16.81
C TYR A 201 3.58 0.45 -16.07
N CYS A 202 3.34 0.39 -14.76
CA CYS A 202 3.09 1.56 -13.92
C CYS A 202 4.34 2.44 -13.80
N GLU A 203 5.47 1.85 -13.42
CA GLU A 203 6.73 2.55 -13.21
C GLU A 203 7.28 3.21 -14.48
N ALA A 204 7.02 2.65 -15.66
CA ALA A 204 7.41 3.25 -16.93
C ALA A 204 6.54 4.45 -17.36
N ARG A 205 5.35 4.65 -16.77
CA ARG A 205 4.34 5.63 -17.21
C ARG A 205 3.94 6.65 -16.17
N LEU A 206 4.18 6.36 -14.91
CA LEU A 206 4.01 7.29 -13.81
C LEU A 206 5.34 8.01 -13.55
N PRO A 207 5.30 9.22 -13.00
CA PRO A 207 6.50 9.83 -12.44
C PRO A 207 7.11 8.94 -11.37
N GLU A 208 8.43 8.83 -11.34
CA GLU A 208 9.15 8.12 -10.30
C GLU A 208 9.05 8.89 -8.98
N SER A 209 7.97 8.64 -8.25
CA SER A 209 7.64 9.31 -6.99
C SER A 209 6.95 8.34 -6.05
N ALA A 210 7.51 8.18 -4.85
CA ALA A 210 6.90 7.40 -3.79
C ALA A 210 5.52 7.96 -3.39
N GLU A 211 5.36 9.28 -3.40
CA GLU A 211 4.10 9.95 -3.10
C GLU A 211 3.01 9.57 -4.12
N ILE A 212 3.32 9.68 -5.43
CA ILE A 212 2.37 9.31 -6.49
C ILE A 212 2.03 7.82 -6.43
N TYR A 213 3.02 6.96 -6.20
CA TYR A 213 2.79 5.52 -6.10
C TYR A 213 1.93 5.18 -4.89
N ASN A 214 2.17 5.82 -3.76
CA ASN A 214 1.37 5.67 -2.54
C ASN A 214 -0.09 6.08 -2.80
N HIS A 215 -0.32 7.31 -3.27
CA HIS A 215 -1.66 7.81 -3.55
C HIS A 215 -2.39 6.93 -4.57
N PHE A 216 -1.73 6.57 -5.68
CA PHE A 216 -2.39 5.79 -6.71
C PHE A 216 -2.77 4.39 -6.25
N HIS A 217 -1.88 3.71 -5.52
CA HIS A 217 -2.21 2.41 -4.95
C HIS A 217 -3.37 2.51 -3.94
N ALA A 218 -3.35 3.50 -3.05
CA ALA A 218 -4.46 3.73 -2.11
C ALA A 218 -5.80 3.93 -2.82
N LEU A 219 -5.83 4.77 -3.85
CA LEU A 219 -7.00 5.04 -4.68
C LEU A 219 -7.54 3.78 -5.38
N ILE A 220 -6.64 2.94 -5.90
CA ILE A 220 -7.00 1.65 -6.49
C ILE A 220 -7.63 0.72 -5.44
N VAL A 221 -7.04 0.65 -4.24
CA VAL A 221 -7.54 -0.19 -3.14
C VAL A 221 -8.93 0.25 -2.71
N ILE A 222 -9.17 1.56 -2.48
CA ILE A 222 -10.47 2.04 -2.04
C ILE A 222 -11.54 1.84 -3.12
N ASN A 223 -11.26 2.18 -4.37
CA ASN A 223 -12.16 1.92 -5.48
C ASN A 223 -12.44 0.41 -5.65
N GLY A 224 -11.44 -0.42 -5.41
CA GLY A 224 -11.58 -1.88 -5.42
C GLY A 224 -12.45 -2.43 -4.30
N LYS A 225 -12.48 -1.77 -3.14
CA LYS A 225 -13.37 -2.10 -2.03
C LYS A 225 -14.80 -1.62 -2.24
N GLU A 226 -14.97 -0.46 -2.84
CA GLU A 226 -16.29 0.15 -3.01
C GLU A 226 -16.99 -0.33 -4.28
N HIS A 227 -16.31 -0.32 -5.41
CA HIS A 227 -16.86 -0.56 -6.73
C HIS A 227 -16.31 -1.81 -7.41
N CYS A 228 -14.99 -1.89 -7.63
CA CYS A 228 -14.37 -2.94 -8.44
C CYS A 228 -14.15 -4.23 -7.64
N LYS A 229 -15.21 -4.77 -7.04
CA LYS A 229 -15.23 -6.04 -6.30
C LYS A 229 -15.16 -7.25 -7.24
N LYS A 230 -15.10 -8.48 -6.70
CA LYS A 230 -15.26 -9.70 -7.51
C LYS A 230 -16.56 -9.62 -8.34
N ARG A 231 -17.69 -9.30 -7.69
CA ARG A 231 -18.92 -8.87 -8.34
C ARG A 231 -18.96 -7.34 -8.29
N PRO A 232 -18.70 -6.64 -9.41
CA PRO A 232 -18.51 -5.20 -9.39
C PRO A 232 -19.84 -4.45 -9.20
N ILE A 233 -19.75 -3.26 -8.59
CA ILE A 233 -20.82 -2.28 -8.47
C ILE A 233 -20.38 -1.09 -9.33
N CYS A 234 -20.73 -1.10 -10.62
CA CYS A 234 -20.25 -0.10 -11.58
C CYS A 234 -20.98 1.24 -11.47
N ALA A 235 -22.25 1.24 -11.03
CA ALA A 235 -23.02 2.47 -10.86
C ALA A 235 -22.30 3.41 -9.86
N GLY A 236 -22.01 4.65 -10.31
CA GLY A 236 -21.29 5.65 -9.52
C GLY A 236 -19.78 5.43 -9.40
N CYS A 237 -19.23 4.41 -10.05
CA CYS A 237 -17.77 4.23 -10.10
C CYS A 237 -17.11 5.37 -10.89
N PRO A 238 -16.08 6.05 -10.34
CA PRO A 238 -15.41 7.15 -11.04
C PRO A 238 -14.75 6.74 -12.36
N LEU A 239 -14.53 5.44 -12.56
CA LEU A 239 -13.93 4.89 -13.78
C LEU A 239 -14.98 4.34 -14.77
N GLU A 240 -16.29 4.45 -14.49
CA GLU A 240 -17.34 3.80 -15.28
C GLU A 240 -17.30 4.19 -16.76
N GLY A 241 -17.05 5.46 -17.06
CA GLY A 241 -17.06 5.99 -18.42
C GLY A 241 -15.95 5.48 -19.33
N GLY A 242 -14.81 5.05 -18.76
CA GLY A 242 -13.66 4.52 -19.51
C GLY A 242 -13.41 3.03 -19.33
N CYS A 243 -14.18 2.37 -18.47
CA CYS A 243 -13.98 0.97 -18.14
C CYS A 243 -14.74 0.05 -19.12
N GLU A 244 -14.05 -0.92 -19.73
CA GLU A 244 -14.67 -1.92 -20.60
C GLU A 244 -15.48 -2.98 -19.83
N LYS A 245 -15.49 -2.93 -18.50
CA LYS A 245 -16.25 -3.84 -17.64
C LYS A 245 -15.98 -5.34 -17.98
N ARG A 246 -14.74 -5.67 -18.31
CA ARG A 246 -14.33 -7.05 -18.57
C ARG A 246 -14.46 -7.85 -17.27
N ILE A 247 -15.57 -8.58 -17.14
CA ILE A 247 -15.87 -9.43 -16.00
C ILE A 247 -15.74 -10.85 -16.51
N GLU A 248 -14.72 -11.57 -16.04
CA GLU A 248 -14.66 -13.03 -16.27
C GLU A 248 -15.76 -13.66 -15.40
N GLU A 249 -16.65 -14.43 -16.03
CA GLU A 249 -17.73 -15.19 -15.37
C GLU A 249 -17.19 -16.32 -14.47
#